data_66b506f31bb115d94d0550afebd6be32
#
_entry.id   66b506f31bb115d94d0550afebd6be32
#
_cell.length_a   1.000
_cell.length_b   1.000
_cell.length_c   1.000
_cell.angle_alpha   90.00
_cell.angle_beta   90.00
_cell.angle_gamma   90.00
#
_symmetry.space_group_name_H-M   'P 1'
#
loop_
_entity.id
_entity.type
_entity.pdbx_description
1 polymer ?
#
loop_
_entity_poly.entity_id
_entity_poly.type
_entity_poly.pdbx_seq_one_letter_code
_entity_poly.pdbx_strand_id
1 'polypeptide(L)'
;MRILQINNVYDRLSTGKIVADLHREYTARGIESYVSYARGPKVVQPHVQKFNWEFYAHVNKVRAYLTGILYGGNIISTLRLFSQIRRINPDIVHLHCINDDSVNIYWLLKYLKKKGIRTVVTEHAEFLHTGTCGHAYECNRWHDGCGKCPQAKSMRLLFDNTHCAWKKMMKAFDGFDRGKLCVTTVSPWLKTRATQNPHFSVYQITPVLNGIDTINFYRRVNSIVDRQTIGLTSRPVVMFVTSYFPAPLKGTHFIMELAKRLPEVDFLVLGEKGVVDYLPQNIHLLGRVYDRDRMALYYSLSDVTILVSKAETFSMPVAESLCCGTPVVGFKAGGPESICLDEYCKFVDYGDVDSLQEALTYILSQSFDRDKMSKEAIQKYSKKAMADGYIAVYNRLMEAK
;
A
#
# COMPACT_ATOMS: atom_id res chain seq x y z
N MET A 1 -20.46 2.21 18.41
CA MET A 1 -19.07 2.66 18.20
C MET A 1 -19.03 3.59 17.00
N ARG A 2 -18.44 4.78 17.20
CA ARG A 2 -18.30 5.83 16.16
C ARG A 2 -16.84 5.94 15.76
N ILE A 3 -16.54 5.71 14.48
CA ILE A 3 -15.19 5.68 13.93
C ILE A 3 -15.01 6.83 12.96
N LEU A 4 -13.94 7.59 13.11
CA LEU A 4 -13.52 8.58 12.12
C LEU A 4 -12.22 8.11 11.45
N GLN A 5 -12.29 7.76 10.18
CA GLN A 5 -11.13 7.48 9.34
C GLN A 5 -10.58 8.78 8.74
N ILE A 6 -9.25 8.97 8.78
CA ILE A 6 -8.57 10.14 8.21
C ILE A 6 -7.54 9.65 7.20
N ASN A 7 -7.68 10.09 5.94
CA ASN A 7 -6.76 9.74 4.86
C ASN A 7 -6.49 10.94 3.95
N ASN A 8 -5.44 10.84 3.14
CA ASN A 8 -5.14 11.87 2.16
C ASN A 8 -6.20 11.95 1.05
N VAL A 9 -6.62 10.83 0.49
CA VAL A 9 -7.62 10.74 -0.60
C VAL A 9 -8.77 9.80 -0.22
N TYR A 10 -9.91 9.91 -0.90
CA TYR A 10 -11.05 9.02 -0.71
C TYR A 10 -11.45 8.39 -2.04
N ASP A 11 -11.69 7.07 -2.04
CA ASP A 11 -12.09 6.22 -3.17
C ASP A 11 -11.20 6.36 -4.44
N ARG A 12 -9.97 6.80 -4.25
CA ARG A 12 -8.97 6.98 -5.32
C ARG A 12 -7.61 6.48 -4.83
N LEU A 13 -6.78 6.03 -5.78
CA LEU A 13 -5.49 5.40 -5.48
C LEU A 13 -5.68 4.18 -4.55
N SER A 14 -4.59 3.53 -4.14
CA SER A 14 -4.67 2.32 -3.30
C SER A 14 -5.29 2.60 -1.93
N THR A 15 -4.71 3.51 -1.15
CA THR A 15 -5.13 3.78 0.23
C THR A 15 -6.51 4.44 0.32
N GLY A 16 -6.88 5.28 -0.66
CA GLY A 16 -8.22 5.87 -0.69
C GLY A 16 -9.31 4.84 -0.97
N LYS A 17 -9.04 3.83 -1.81
CA LYS A 17 -9.95 2.70 -2.02
C LYS A 17 -10.08 1.84 -0.77
N ILE A 18 -8.98 1.58 -0.06
CA ILE A 18 -8.99 0.85 1.22
C ILE A 18 -9.91 1.56 2.23
N VAL A 19 -9.77 2.88 2.40
CA VAL A 19 -10.61 3.66 3.31
C VAL A 19 -12.10 3.64 2.90
N ALA A 20 -12.38 3.74 1.59
CA ALA A 20 -13.74 3.65 1.08
C ALA A 20 -14.36 2.26 1.28
N ASP A 21 -13.57 1.20 1.06
CA ASP A 21 -14.01 -0.17 1.29
C ASP A 21 -14.29 -0.42 2.78
N LEU A 22 -13.42 0.02 3.69
CA LEU A 22 -13.66 -0.05 5.13
C LEU A 22 -14.90 0.74 5.55
N HIS A 23 -15.10 1.94 5.00
CA HIS A 23 -16.28 2.75 5.28
C HIS A 23 -17.58 2.03 4.88
N ARG A 24 -17.60 1.39 3.69
CA ARG A 24 -18.73 0.57 3.23
C ARG A 24 -18.97 -0.64 4.14
N GLU A 25 -17.90 -1.38 4.48
CA GLU A 25 -17.98 -2.56 5.36
C GLU A 25 -18.49 -2.20 6.75
N TYR A 26 -18.00 -1.12 7.35
CA TYR A 26 -18.45 -0.66 8.67
C TYR A 26 -19.90 -0.22 8.64
N THR A 27 -20.31 0.54 7.62
CA THR A 27 -21.69 1.01 7.48
C THR A 27 -22.66 -0.18 7.29
N ALA A 28 -22.29 -1.18 6.47
CA ALA A 28 -23.07 -2.39 6.26
C ALA A 28 -23.26 -3.21 7.55
N ARG A 29 -22.35 -3.08 8.52
CA ARG A 29 -22.40 -3.75 9.83
C ARG A 29 -23.02 -2.89 10.93
N GLY A 30 -23.63 -1.75 10.58
CA GLY A 30 -24.26 -0.85 11.55
C GLY A 30 -23.27 -0.06 12.44
N ILE A 31 -21.98 -0.01 12.07
CA ILE A 31 -20.97 0.81 12.75
C ILE A 31 -21.07 2.24 12.20
N GLU A 32 -21.13 3.22 13.09
CA GLU A 32 -21.21 4.63 12.71
C GLU A 32 -19.84 5.11 12.19
N SER A 33 -19.67 5.06 10.84
CA SER A 33 -18.41 5.35 10.15
C SER A 33 -18.42 6.72 9.50
N TYR A 34 -17.37 7.50 9.76
CA TYR A 34 -17.09 8.81 9.16
C TYR A 34 -15.74 8.78 8.45
N VAL A 35 -15.61 9.60 7.39
CA VAL A 35 -14.34 9.79 6.68
C VAL A 35 -14.04 11.27 6.53
N SER A 36 -12.83 11.68 6.92
CA SER A 36 -12.25 12.97 6.61
C SER A 36 -11.07 12.80 5.65
N TYR A 37 -11.13 13.43 4.47
CA TYR A 37 -10.06 13.33 3.48
C TYR A 37 -9.57 14.70 3.02
N ALA A 38 -8.32 14.76 2.49
CA ALA A 38 -7.66 16.01 2.18
C ALA A 38 -7.70 16.39 0.70
N ARG A 39 -7.39 15.47 -0.20
CA ARG A 39 -7.08 15.71 -1.60
C ARG A 39 -8.07 15.02 -2.55
N GLY A 40 -8.15 15.55 -3.77
CA GLY A 40 -9.05 15.05 -4.81
C GLY A 40 -10.37 15.83 -4.89
N PRO A 41 -11.29 15.45 -5.80
CA PRO A 41 -12.58 16.13 -5.96
C PRO A 41 -13.43 16.03 -4.69
N LYS A 42 -14.36 16.97 -4.54
CA LYS A 42 -15.35 16.91 -3.47
C LYS A 42 -16.32 15.76 -3.75
N VAL A 43 -16.45 14.86 -2.77
CA VAL A 43 -17.39 13.73 -2.81
C VAL A 43 -18.64 14.13 -2.03
N VAL A 44 -19.82 13.88 -2.62
CA VAL A 44 -21.13 14.09 -1.99
C VAL A 44 -21.64 12.71 -1.55
N GLN A 45 -21.30 12.34 -0.33
CA GLN A 45 -21.71 11.07 0.30
C GLN A 45 -21.92 11.33 1.80
N PRO A 46 -22.95 10.73 2.42
CA PRO A 46 -23.16 10.84 3.86
C PRO A 46 -21.90 10.45 4.64
N HIS A 47 -21.59 11.22 5.69
CA HIS A 47 -20.45 11.00 6.59
C HIS A 47 -19.05 11.10 5.94
N VAL A 48 -18.94 11.57 4.68
CA VAL A 48 -17.66 11.79 3.98
C VAL A 48 -17.41 13.27 3.81
N GLN A 49 -16.29 13.79 4.31
CA GLN A 49 -16.01 15.22 4.35
C GLN A 49 -14.58 15.52 3.89
N LYS A 50 -14.42 16.59 3.11
CA LYS A 50 -13.12 17.13 2.72
C LYS A 50 -12.68 18.22 3.68
N PHE A 51 -11.42 18.19 4.19
CA PHE A 51 -10.91 19.19 5.12
C PHE A 51 -9.84 20.13 4.52
N ASN A 52 -9.27 19.82 3.35
CA ASN A 52 -8.20 20.62 2.74
C ASN A 52 -8.60 21.18 1.36
N TRP A 53 -7.90 22.20 0.90
CA TRP A 53 -8.00 22.76 -0.44
C TRP A 53 -6.76 22.42 -1.26
N GLU A 54 -6.94 22.13 -2.55
CA GLU A 54 -5.83 21.76 -3.45
C GLU A 54 -4.77 22.86 -3.53
N PHE A 55 -5.18 24.13 -3.65
CA PHE A 55 -4.25 25.25 -3.70
C PHE A 55 -3.37 25.31 -2.43
N TYR A 56 -3.98 25.16 -1.25
CA TYR A 56 -3.27 25.24 0.02
C TYR A 56 -2.26 24.09 0.18
N ALA A 57 -2.56 22.91 -0.34
CA ALA A 57 -1.62 21.81 -0.38
C ALA A 57 -0.38 22.12 -1.24
N HIS A 58 -0.56 22.79 -2.40
CA HIS A 58 0.57 23.21 -3.24
C HIS A 58 1.48 24.23 -2.54
N VAL A 59 0.91 25.21 -1.84
CA VAL A 59 1.69 26.16 -1.02
C VAL A 59 2.54 25.43 0.03
N ASN A 60 1.92 24.45 0.72
CA ASN A 60 2.65 23.66 1.72
C ASN A 60 3.73 22.74 1.14
N LYS A 61 3.57 22.28 -0.10
CA LYS A 61 4.61 21.53 -0.81
C LYS A 61 5.85 22.40 -1.08
N VAL A 62 5.66 23.65 -1.48
CA VAL A 62 6.77 24.60 -1.62
C VAL A 62 7.44 24.85 -0.28
N ARG A 63 6.67 25.03 0.80
CA ARG A 63 7.21 25.15 2.16
C ARG A 63 8.03 23.93 2.55
N ALA A 64 7.53 22.70 2.30
CA ALA A 64 8.22 21.46 2.61
C ALA A 64 9.56 21.37 1.85
N TYR A 65 9.58 21.74 0.58
CA TYR A 65 10.80 21.83 -0.23
C TYR A 65 11.82 22.79 0.40
N LEU A 66 11.41 24.02 0.76
CA LEU A 66 12.27 25.04 1.32
C LEU A 66 12.75 24.73 2.74
N THR A 67 11.94 24.07 3.56
CA THR A 67 12.28 23.80 4.97
C THR A 67 12.90 22.44 5.20
N GLY A 68 12.83 21.51 4.26
CA GLY A 68 13.23 20.11 4.45
C GLY A 68 12.39 19.34 5.49
N ILE A 69 11.23 19.90 5.90
CA ILE A 69 10.32 19.27 6.88
C ILE A 69 8.97 19.00 6.19
N LEU A 70 8.72 17.74 5.81
CA LEU A 70 7.56 17.37 5.00
C LEU A 70 6.23 17.61 5.75
N TYR A 71 6.09 17.15 6.99
CA TYR A 71 4.79 17.00 7.67
C TYR A 71 4.46 18.12 8.68
N GLY A 72 5.16 19.25 8.63
CA GLY A 72 5.03 20.34 9.62
C GLY A 72 4.20 21.54 9.18
N GLY A 73 3.59 21.51 8.00
CA GLY A 73 2.77 22.60 7.45
C GLY A 73 1.27 22.43 7.70
N ASN A 74 0.46 22.95 6.75
CA ASN A 74 -0.98 22.70 6.68
C ASN A 74 -1.78 23.14 7.91
N ILE A 75 -1.45 24.29 8.50
CA ILE A 75 -2.05 24.79 9.74
C ILE A 75 -3.57 24.92 9.61
N ILE A 76 -4.06 25.61 8.57
CA ILE A 76 -5.49 25.87 8.38
C ILE A 76 -6.27 24.57 8.18
N SER A 77 -5.76 23.66 7.34
CA SER A 77 -6.39 22.35 7.11
C SER A 77 -6.44 21.51 8.39
N THR A 78 -5.38 21.59 9.20
CA THR A 78 -5.30 20.88 10.48
C THR A 78 -6.34 21.43 11.47
N LEU A 79 -6.53 22.76 11.56
CA LEU A 79 -7.55 23.37 12.40
C LEU A 79 -8.97 23.00 11.95
N ARG A 80 -9.21 22.95 10.62
CA ARG A 80 -10.48 22.45 10.08
C ARG A 80 -10.73 21.00 10.45
N LEU A 81 -9.70 20.15 10.35
CA LEU A 81 -9.80 18.76 10.76
C LEU A 81 -10.11 18.64 12.26
N PHE A 82 -9.48 19.45 13.12
CA PHE A 82 -9.82 19.48 14.55
C PHE A 82 -11.28 19.87 14.80
N SER A 83 -11.83 20.82 14.01
CA SER A 83 -13.24 21.16 14.07
C SER A 83 -14.15 19.99 13.68
N GLN A 84 -13.77 19.24 12.62
CA GLN A 84 -14.50 18.03 12.21
C GLN A 84 -14.46 16.94 13.31
N ILE A 85 -13.28 16.67 13.89
CA ILE A 85 -13.13 15.71 14.99
C ILE A 85 -14.03 16.09 16.18
N ARG A 86 -14.03 17.38 16.60
CA ARG A 86 -14.90 17.85 17.70
C ARG A 86 -16.38 17.66 17.40
N ARG A 87 -16.83 17.99 16.16
CA ARG A 87 -18.24 17.88 15.77
C ARG A 87 -18.71 16.42 15.68
N ILE A 88 -17.86 15.53 15.13
CA ILE A 88 -18.17 14.11 15.00
C ILE A 88 -18.12 13.42 16.38
N ASN A 89 -17.23 13.87 17.25
CA ASN A 89 -16.97 13.27 18.57
C ASN A 89 -16.78 11.74 18.48
N PRO A 90 -15.77 11.26 17.75
CA PRO A 90 -15.58 9.83 17.52
C PRO A 90 -15.07 9.12 18.77
N ASP A 91 -15.47 7.85 18.96
CA ASP A 91 -14.89 6.96 19.96
C ASP A 91 -13.45 6.58 19.56
N ILE A 92 -13.21 6.44 18.26
CA ILE A 92 -11.90 6.07 17.68
C ILE A 92 -11.61 6.97 16.47
N VAL A 93 -10.39 7.50 16.43
CA VAL A 93 -9.80 8.10 15.22
C VAL A 93 -8.83 7.11 14.60
N HIS A 94 -9.04 6.77 13.34
CA HIS A 94 -8.16 5.90 12.57
C HIS A 94 -7.41 6.71 11.50
N LEU A 95 -6.09 6.85 11.67
CA LEU A 95 -5.20 7.54 10.74
C LEU A 95 -4.64 6.53 9.74
N HIS A 96 -4.84 6.79 8.45
CA HIS A 96 -4.26 6.01 7.36
C HIS A 96 -3.07 6.74 6.74
N CYS A 97 -3.04 6.88 5.40
CA CYS A 97 -1.98 7.54 4.66
C CYS A 97 -2.18 9.07 4.71
N ILE A 98 -1.48 9.75 5.62
CA ILE A 98 -1.58 11.20 5.86
C ILE A 98 -0.29 11.94 5.50
N ASN A 99 0.56 11.32 4.68
CA ASN A 99 1.93 11.74 4.35
C ASN A 99 2.08 12.66 3.13
N ASP A 100 0.99 13.24 2.62
CA ASP A 100 1.01 14.11 1.45
C ASP A 100 0.47 15.50 1.77
N ASP A 101 1.31 16.45 2.11
CA ASP A 101 1.08 17.90 2.27
C ASP A 101 -0.37 18.33 2.58
N SER A 102 -1.06 17.59 3.44
CA SER A 102 -2.49 17.75 3.70
C SER A 102 -2.81 18.14 5.14
N VAL A 103 -2.02 17.67 6.09
CA VAL A 103 -2.20 17.88 7.53
C VAL A 103 -0.86 18.03 8.24
N ASN A 104 -0.82 18.81 9.31
CA ASN A 104 0.32 18.81 10.23
C ASN A 104 0.24 17.58 11.13
N ILE A 105 0.98 16.54 10.79
CA ILE A 105 0.95 15.25 11.50
C ILE A 105 1.33 15.43 12.97
N TYR A 106 2.34 16.27 13.26
CA TYR A 106 2.81 16.52 14.62
C TYR A 106 1.75 17.15 15.49
N TRP A 107 0.98 18.12 14.95
CA TRP A 107 -0.12 18.77 15.66
C TRP A 107 -1.32 17.85 15.81
N LEU A 108 -1.62 17.05 14.80
CA LEU A 108 -2.72 16.08 14.85
C LEU A 108 -2.48 15.06 15.97
N LEU A 109 -1.32 14.41 15.99
CA LEU A 109 -0.97 13.44 17.03
C LEU A 109 -0.98 14.07 18.43
N LYS A 110 -0.38 15.26 18.56
CA LYS A 110 -0.42 16.01 19.84
C LYS A 110 -1.85 16.34 20.29
N TYR A 111 -2.73 16.71 19.36
CA TYR A 111 -4.14 17.00 19.63
C TYR A 111 -4.88 15.76 20.12
N LEU A 112 -4.76 14.63 19.42
CA LEU A 112 -5.40 13.36 19.78
C LEU A 112 -4.94 12.89 21.15
N LYS A 113 -3.63 12.92 21.39
CA LYS A 113 -3.03 12.63 22.69
C LYS A 113 -3.58 13.50 23.82
N LYS A 114 -3.56 14.84 23.65
CA LYS A 114 -4.05 15.80 24.66
C LYS A 114 -5.54 15.61 24.96
N LYS A 115 -6.34 15.19 23.97
CA LYS A 115 -7.78 14.94 24.13
C LYS A 115 -8.09 13.53 24.64
N GLY A 116 -7.09 12.67 24.77
CA GLY A 116 -7.27 11.28 25.20
C GLY A 116 -8.13 10.46 24.25
N ILE A 117 -8.14 10.80 22.94
CA ILE A 117 -8.93 10.11 21.92
C ILE A 117 -8.24 8.81 21.57
N ARG A 118 -8.97 7.69 21.61
CA ARG A 118 -8.45 6.40 21.14
C ARG A 118 -8.07 6.50 19.68
N THR A 119 -6.85 6.11 19.37
CA THR A 119 -6.25 6.35 18.05
C THR A 119 -5.68 5.06 17.50
N VAL A 120 -6.05 4.72 16.28
CA VAL A 120 -5.38 3.69 15.47
C VAL A 120 -4.57 4.41 14.40
N VAL A 121 -3.35 3.98 14.18
CA VAL A 121 -2.47 4.52 13.14
C VAL A 121 -2.03 3.37 12.25
N THR A 122 -2.47 3.36 10.98
CA THR A 122 -2.04 2.34 10.02
C THR A 122 -0.85 2.83 9.21
N GLU A 123 0.26 2.14 9.32
CA GLU A 123 1.38 2.30 8.41
C GLU A 123 1.09 1.57 7.10
N HIS A 124 0.78 2.36 6.06
CA HIS A 124 0.75 1.91 4.67
C HIS A 124 2.12 2.05 3.98
N ALA A 125 3.00 2.81 4.60
CA ALA A 125 4.39 3.06 4.20
C ALA A 125 5.20 3.39 5.44
N GLU A 126 6.52 3.43 5.36
CA GLU A 126 7.43 3.54 6.52
C GLU A 126 7.53 4.95 7.12
N PHE A 127 6.82 5.96 6.61
CA PHE A 127 7.03 7.38 6.92
C PHE A 127 6.83 7.78 8.39
N LEU A 128 6.06 7.02 9.16
CA LEU A 128 5.82 7.34 10.57
C LEU A 128 7.02 6.92 11.43
N HIS A 129 7.46 5.68 11.34
CA HIS A 129 8.60 5.22 12.14
C HIS A 129 9.96 5.73 11.60
N THR A 130 10.06 6.06 10.31
CA THR A 130 11.24 6.74 9.75
C THR A 130 11.22 8.25 9.96
N GLY A 131 10.05 8.82 10.24
CA GLY A 131 9.83 10.25 10.41
C GLY A 131 9.80 11.07 9.11
N THR A 132 10.11 10.48 7.95
CA THR A 132 10.16 11.21 6.68
C THR A 132 9.87 10.35 5.46
N CYS A 133 10.68 9.34 5.17
CA CYS A 133 10.62 8.59 3.92
C CYS A 133 9.57 7.49 3.91
N GLY A 134 8.88 7.31 2.77
CA GLY A 134 7.87 6.26 2.60
C GLY A 134 8.45 4.86 2.49
N HIS A 135 9.68 4.73 1.97
CA HIS A 135 10.47 3.51 1.93
C HIS A 135 11.91 3.85 2.33
N ALA A 136 12.40 3.22 3.39
CA ALA A 136 13.76 3.41 3.84
C ALA A 136 14.77 2.60 3.01
N TYR A 137 14.31 1.58 2.29
CA TYR A 137 15.15 0.62 1.58
C TYR A 137 16.21 0.01 2.52
N GLU A 138 17.48 0.11 2.15
CA GLU A 138 18.63 -0.36 2.93
C GLU A 138 19.12 0.66 3.99
N CYS A 139 18.47 1.86 4.04
CA CYS A 139 18.86 2.89 4.99
C CYS A 139 18.34 2.57 6.40
N ASN A 140 19.25 2.49 7.38
CA ASN A 140 18.94 2.22 8.79
C ASN A 140 19.12 3.45 9.69
N ARG A 141 19.38 4.63 9.13
CA ARG A 141 19.63 5.88 9.92
C ARG A 141 18.46 6.31 10.78
N TRP A 142 17.25 5.88 10.42
CA TRP A 142 16.03 6.17 11.18
C TRP A 142 15.99 5.48 12.56
N HIS A 143 16.84 4.49 12.82
CA HIS A 143 16.98 3.90 14.15
C HIS A 143 17.52 4.93 15.17
N ASP A 144 18.52 5.73 14.76
CA ASP A 144 19.27 6.62 15.63
C ASP A 144 18.99 8.12 15.37
N GLY A 145 18.05 8.44 14.48
CA GLY A 145 17.60 9.82 14.33
C GLY A 145 17.73 10.47 12.95
N CYS A 146 17.91 9.72 11.88
CA CYS A 146 18.04 10.25 10.52
C CYS A 146 19.15 11.32 10.35
N GLY A 147 19.12 12.10 9.27
CA GLY A 147 20.15 13.09 8.90
C GLY A 147 21.14 12.54 7.86
N LYS A 148 21.78 13.43 7.10
CA LYS A 148 22.62 13.11 5.92
C LYS A 148 21.88 12.12 4.99
N CYS A 149 20.64 12.46 4.64
CA CYS A 149 19.68 11.55 4.03
C CYS A 149 20.07 11.20 2.59
N PRO A 150 20.28 9.90 2.25
CA PRO A 150 20.62 9.51 0.88
C PRO A 150 19.47 9.75 -0.11
N GLN A 151 18.24 9.91 0.40
CA GLN A 151 17.03 10.13 -0.40
C GLN A 151 16.62 11.61 -0.47
N ALA A 152 17.38 12.56 0.11
CA ALA A 152 16.99 13.98 0.15
C ALA A 152 16.66 14.57 -1.23
N LYS A 153 17.45 14.23 -2.25
CA LYS A 153 17.19 14.64 -3.64
C LYS A 153 15.90 14.05 -4.22
N SER A 154 15.65 12.76 -4.00
CA SER A 154 14.44 12.08 -4.50
C SER A 154 13.18 12.60 -3.81
N MET A 155 13.25 12.98 -2.55
CA MET A 155 12.19 13.66 -1.81
C MET A 155 12.08 15.16 -2.13
N ARG A 156 12.91 15.68 -3.03
CA ARG A 156 12.94 17.10 -3.40
C ARG A 156 13.09 18.03 -2.20
N LEU A 157 14.07 17.78 -1.35
CA LEU A 157 14.38 18.64 -0.20
C LEU A 157 15.55 19.56 -0.57
N LEU A 158 15.39 20.88 -0.40
CA LEU A 158 16.47 21.86 -0.60
C LEU A 158 17.51 21.74 0.52
N PHE A 159 17.05 21.58 1.76
CA PHE A 159 17.88 21.37 2.94
C PHE A 159 17.55 20.04 3.58
N ASP A 160 18.58 19.30 4.01
CA ASP A 160 18.39 18.05 4.75
C ASP A 160 18.11 18.34 6.23
N ASN A 161 16.84 18.53 6.54
CA ASN A 161 16.32 18.63 7.91
C ASN A 161 15.64 17.34 8.38
N THR A 162 16.02 16.18 7.80
CA THR A 162 15.41 14.88 8.14
C THR A 162 15.62 14.49 9.59
N HIS A 163 16.73 14.86 10.21
CA HIS A 163 16.95 14.68 11.65
C HIS A 163 15.93 15.45 12.50
N CYS A 164 15.68 16.72 12.15
CA CYS A 164 14.68 17.54 12.84
C CYS A 164 13.25 16.99 12.63
N ALA A 165 12.94 16.55 11.41
CA ALA A 165 11.65 15.92 11.08
C ALA A 165 11.45 14.62 11.88
N TRP A 166 12.47 13.77 11.97
CA TRP A 166 12.46 12.56 12.77
C TRP A 166 12.21 12.86 14.26
N LYS A 167 12.99 13.77 14.86
CA LYS A 167 12.77 14.18 16.26
C LYS A 167 11.35 14.69 16.53
N LYS A 168 10.79 15.49 15.61
CA LYS A 168 9.43 15.98 15.74
C LYS A 168 8.40 14.86 15.67
N MET A 169 8.59 13.86 14.80
CA MET A 169 7.71 12.71 14.67
C MET A 169 7.75 11.86 15.94
N MET A 170 8.95 11.50 16.41
CA MET A 170 9.10 10.71 17.63
C MET A 170 8.46 11.41 18.83
N LYS A 171 8.75 12.72 19.02
CA LYS A 171 8.11 13.53 20.09
C LYS A 171 6.59 13.61 19.98
N ALA A 172 6.03 13.52 18.77
CA ALA A 172 4.59 13.51 18.58
C ALA A 172 3.94 12.21 19.10
N PHE A 173 4.65 11.08 18.97
CA PHE A 173 4.21 9.78 19.50
C PHE A 173 4.52 9.62 20.99
N ASP A 174 5.63 10.15 21.50
CA ASP A 174 6.02 10.01 22.90
C ASP A 174 4.91 10.46 23.87
N GLY A 175 4.67 9.64 24.89
CA GLY A 175 3.70 9.94 25.94
C GLY A 175 2.24 9.81 25.51
N PHE A 176 1.93 9.12 24.40
CA PHE A 176 0.59 8.59 24.22
C PHE A 176 0.30 7.54 25.30
N ASP A 177 -0.93 7.53 25.78
CA ASP A 177 -1.43 6.45 26.64
C ASP A 177 -1.42 5.13 25.84
N ARG A 178 -0.72 4.11 26.38
CA ARG A 178 -0.56 2.82 25.71
C ARG A 178 -1.89 2.08 25.50
N GLY A 179 -2.87 2.32 26.36
CA GLY A 179 -4.24 1.81 26.20
C GLY A 179 -5.06 2.57 25.15
N LYS A 180 -4.56 3.70 24.64
CA LYS A 180 -5.30 4.56 23.69
C LYS A 180 -4.64 4.68 22.32
N LEU A 181 -3.47 4.11 22.10
CA LEU A 181 -2.81 4.09 20.80
C LEU A 181 -2.48 2.66 20.38
N CYS A 182 -2.96 2.28 19.22
CA CYS A 182 -2.52 1.07 18.53
C CYS A 182 -1.93 1.44 17.17
N VAL A 183 -0.77 0.90 16.86
CA VAL A 183 -0.18 0.97 15.52
C VAL A 183 -0.58 -0.30 14.75
N THR A 184 -1.05 -0.15 13.52
CA THR A 184 -1.29 -1.28 12.63
C THR A 184 -0.39 -1.17 11.42
N THR A 185 -0.05 -2.31 10.83
CA THR A 185 0.80 -2.40 9.64
C THR A 185 0.13 -3.29 8.61
N VAL A 186 0.36 -3.01 7.34
CA VAL A 186 -0.31 -3.74 6.25
C VAL A 186 0.34 -5.09 5.93
N SER A 187 1.45 -5.42 6.58
CA SER A 187 2.14 -6.71 6.44
C SER A 187 2.93 -7.08 7.70
N PRO A 188 3.25 -8.38 7.92
CA PRO A 188 4.15 -8.83 8.98
C PRO A 188 5.55 -8.23 8.86
N TRP A 189 6.08 -8.09 7.64
CA TRP A 189 7.37 -7.44 7.39
C TRP A 189 7.39 -6.00 7.93
N LEU A 190 6.37 -5.22 7.61
CA LEU A 190 6.28 -3.82 8.06
C LEU A 190 6.12 -3.73 9.59
N LYS A 191 5.45 -4.71 10.22
CA LYS A 191 5.43 -4.83 11.69
C LYS A 191 6.84 -4.99 12.25
N THR A 192 7.63 -5.93 11.69
CA THR A 192 9.02 -6.14 12.12
C THR A 192 9.84 -4.86 11.99
N ARG A 193 9.69 -4.13 10.88
CA ARG A 193 10.36 -2.85 10.66
C ARG A 193 9.93 -1.81 11.71
N ALA A 194 8.64 -1.58 11.87
CA ALA A 194 8.11 -0.60 12.83
C ALA A 194 8.53 -0.91 14.28
N THR A 195 8.60 -2.20 14.65
CA THR A 195 9.03 -2.63 15.99
C THR A 195 10.51 -2.30 16.28
N GLN A 196 11.34 -2.15 15.26
CA GLN A 196 12.74 -1.75 15.43
C GLN A 196 12.90 -0.28 15.84
N ASN A 197 11.86 0.54 15.71
CA ASN A 197 11.89 1.92 16.18
C ASN A 197 11.57 1.96 17.69
N PRO A 198 12.46 2.50 18.55
CA PRO A 198 12.27 2.48 20.00
C PRO A 198 11.04 3.27 20.50
N HIS A 199 10.59 4.28 19.74
CA HIS A 199 9.39 5.05 20.07
C HIS A 199 8.09 4.33 19.68
N PHE A 200 8.15 3.38 18.72
CA PHE A 200 7.02 2.58 18.27
C PHE A 200 6.91 1.27 19.03
N SER A 201 8.04 0.65 19.39
CA SER A 201 8.08 -0.65 20.08
C SER A 201 7.34 -0.68 21.41
N VAL A 202 7.12 0.48 22.03
CA VAL A 202 6.38 0.61 23.31
C VAL A 202 4.87 0.49 23.14
N TYR A 203 4.36 0.58 21.92
CA TYR A 203 2.94 0.45 21.60
C TYR A 203 2.60 -0.92 21.04
N GLN A 204 1.33 -1.28 21.11
CA GLN A 204 0.85 -2.50 20.43
C GLN A 204 0.93 -2.29 18.91
N ILE A 205 1.65 -3.19 18.22
CA ILE A 205 1.76 -3.21 16.77
C ILE A 205 1.09 -4.48 16.24
N THR A 206 0.02 -4.33 15.47
CA THR A 206 -0.79 -5.45 14.95
C THR A 206 -0.83 -5.41 13.42
N PRO A 207 -0.42 -6.46 12.70
CA PRO A 207 -0.60 -6.51 11.26
C PRO A 207 -2.09 -6.72 10.93
N VAL A 208 -2.60 -5.90 9.99
CA VAL A 208 -3.92 -6.06 9.37
C VAL A 208 -3.72 -5.91 7.87
N LEU A 209 -3.90 -6.98 7.13
CA LEU A 209 -3.66 -7.03 5.69
C LEU A 209 -4.65 -6.15 4.93
N ASN A 210 -4.21 -5.57 3.81
CA ASN A 210 -5.10 -4.81 2.94
C ASN A 210 -6.15 -5.72 2.29
N GLY A 211 -7.37 -5.20 2.15
CA GLY A 211 -8.47 -5.92 1.53
C GLY A 211 -8.46 -5.85 0.01
N ILE A 212 -8.71 -7.00 -0.62
CA ILE A 212 -8.91 -7.14 -2.06
C ILE A 212 -10.41 -7.17 -2.36
N ASP A 213 -10.79 -6.63 -3.50
CA ASP A 213 -12.16 -6.68 -4.02
C ASP A 213 -12.49 -8.06 -4.60
N THR A 214 -12.77 -9.01 -3.72
CA THR A 214 -13.00 -10.41 -4.08
C THR A 214 -14.34 -10.65 -4.81
N ILE A 215 -15.17 -9.63 -5.02
CA ILE A 215 -16.31 -9.67 -5.93
C ILE A 215 -15.81 -9.67 -7.38
N ASN A 216 -14.74 -8.93 -7.67
CA ASN A 216 -14.15 -8.86 -9.00
C ASN A 216 -12.92 -9.77 -9.12
N PHE A 217 -12.04 -9.80 -8.11
CA PHE A 217 -10.83 -10.63 -8.12
C PHE A 217 -11.11 -12.02 -7.54
N TYR A 218 -11.44 -12.94 -8.42
CA TYR A 218 -11.59 -14.38 -8.16
C TYR A 218 -11.17 -15.16 -9.39
N ARG A 219 -10.90 -16.43 -9.26
CA ARG A 219 -10.49 -17.28 -10.37
C ARG A 219 -11.63 -17.41 -11.40
N ARG A 220 -11.30 -17.15 -12.66
CA ARG A 220 -12.18 -17.36 -13.82
C ARG A 220 -11.71 -18.55 -14.60
N VAL A 221 -12.66 -19.39 -15.02
CA VAL A 221 -12.36 -20.50 -15.94
C VAL A 221 -12.19 -19.89 -17.34
N ASN A 222 -11.00 -20.06 -17.89
CA ASN A 222 -10.59 -19.43 -19.14
C ASN A 222 -10.54 -20.43 -20.28
N SER A 223 -10.85 -19.98 -21.48
CA SER A 223 -10.66 -20.73 -22.71
C SER A 223 -9.40 -20.26 -23.48
N ILE A 224 -8.93 -21.11 -24.39
CA ILE A 224 -7.86 -20.71 -25.33
C ILE A 224 -8.31 -19.51 -26.17
N VAL A 225 -9.60 -19.39 -26.46
CA VAL A 225 -10.19 -18.27 -27.22
C VAL A 225 -9.95 -16.94 -26.49
N ASP A 226 -10.04 -16.92 -25.13
CA ASP A 226 -9.80 -15.69 -24.37
C ASP A 226 -8.36 -15.20 -24.50
N ARG A 227 -7.36 -16.10 -24.55
CA ARG A 227 -5.95 -15.75 -24.79
C ARG A 227 -5.73 -15.19 -26.19
N GLN A 228 -6.34 -15.79 -27.21
CA GLN A 228 -6.23 -15.37 -28.61
C GLN A 228 -6.81 -13.97 -28.85
N THR A 229 -7.89 -13.59 -28.14
CA THR A 229 -8.52 -12.26 -28.28
C THR A 229 -7.60 -11.10 -27.86
N ILE A 230 -6.58 -11.37 -27.07
CA ILE A 230 -5.58 -10.38 -26.62
C ILE A 230 -4.20 -10.62 -27.24
N GLY A 231 -4.13 -11.43 -28.29
CA GLY A 231 -2.91 -11.67 -29.07
C GLY A 231 -1.92 -12.63 -28.43
N LEU A 232 -2.33 -13.39 -27.40
CA LEU A 232 -1.49 -14.42 -26.80
C LEU A 232 -1.59 -15.74 -27.57
N THR A 233 -0.51 -16.50 -27.49
CA THR A 233 -0.39 -17.83 -28.13
C THR A 233 -0.68 -18.97 -27.14
N SER A 234 -0.29 -20.18 -27.48
CA SER A 234 -0.28 -21.34 -26.56
C SER A 234 0.91 -21.35 -25.59
N ARG A 235 1.80 -20.36 -25.68
CA ARG A 235 2.96 -20.25 -24.79
C ARG A 235 2.56 -19.97 -23.35
N PRO A 236 3.41 -20.31 -22.35
CA PRO A 236 3.22 -19.85 -20.98
C PRO A 236 3.15 -18.33 -20.90
N VAL A 237 2.28 -17.79 -20.04
CA VAL A 237 2.03 -16.36 -19.90
C VAL A 237 2.45 -15.87 -18.51
N VAL A 238 3.39 -14.93 -18.49
CA VAL A 238 3.86 -14.22 -17.28
C VAL A 238 3.22 -12.85 -17.23
N MET A 239 2.42 -12.58 -16.20
CA MET A 239 1.80 -11.27 -16.00
C MET A 239 2.69 -10.33 -15.19
N PHE A 240 2.87 -9.11 -15.66
CA PHE A 240 3.54 -8.04 -14.94
C PHE A 240 2.66 -6.79 -14.85
N VAL A 241 2.48 -6.25 -13.65
CA VAL A 241 1.65 -5.07 -13.42
C VAL A 241 2.52 -3.92 -12.92
N THR A 242 2.42 -2.78 -13.62
CA THR A 242 3.13 -1.55 -13.25
C THR A 242 2.24 -0.33 -13.50
N SER A 243 2.54 0.81 -12.86
CA SER A 243 1.84 2.06 -13.16
C SER A 243 2.27 2.67 -14.49
N TYR A 244 3.51 2.43 -14.89
CA TYR A 244 4.13 2.98 -16.11
C TYR A 244 5.20 2.01 -16.62
N PHE A 245 5.35 1.88 -17.93
CA PHE A 245 6.40 1.10 -18.56
C PHE A 245 7.14 1.95 -19.60
N PRO A 246 8.46 2.19 -19.47
CA PRO A 246 9.41 1.64 -18.51
C PRO A 246 9.38 2.37 -17.14
N ALA A 247 9.50 1.62 -16.03
CA ALA A 247 9.57 2.16 -14.68
C ALA A 247 10.75 1.51 -13.91
N PRO A 248 11.92 2.15 -13.84
CA PRO A 248 13.13 1.54 -13.23
C PRO A 248 12.93 1.05 -11.80
N LEU A 249 12.24 1.84 -10.94
CA LEU A 249 11.95 1.46 -9.55
C LEU A 249 10.98 0.26 -9.42
N LYS A 250 10.21 -0.01 -10.47
CA LYS A 250 9.35 -1.21 -10.57
C LYS A 250 10.04 -2.38 -11.28
N GLY A 251 11.33 -2.23 -11.64
CA GLY A 251 12.15 -3.31 -12.17
C GLY A 251 11.84 -3.69 -13.62
N THR A 252 11.29 -2.78 -14.44
CA THR A 252 10.92 -3.09 -15.82
C THR A 252 12.09 -3.57 -16.70
N HIS A 253 13.33 -3.19 -16.37
CA HIS A 253 14.54 -3.68 -17.04
C HIS A 253 14.74 -5.20 -16.84
N PHE A 254 14.36 -5.75 -15.68
CA PHE A 254 14.39 -7.20 -15.45
C PHE A 254 13.38 -7.93 -16.32
N ILE A 255 12.20 -7.35 -16.57
CA ILE A 255 11.20 -7.92 -17.48
C ILE A 255 11.74 -7.95 -18.91
N MET A 256 12.40 -6.86 -19.33
CA MET A 256 13.05 -6.78 -20.65
C MET A 256 14.16 -7.83 -20.82
N GLU A 257 14.93 -8.06 -19.75
CA GLU A 257 16.00 -9.06 -19.73
C GLU A 257 15.43 -10.49 -19.77
N LEU A 258 14.47 -10.82 -18.91
CA LEU A 258 13.82 -12.13 -18.88
C LEU A 258 13.12 -12.45 -20.20
N ALA A 259 12.46 -11.47 -20.82
CA ALA A 259 11.82 -11.67 -22.12
C ALA A 259 12.82 -12.05 -23.22
N LYS A 260 14.04 -11.51 -23.19
CA LYS A 260 15.12 -11.91 -24.10
C LYS A 260 15.67 -13.31 -23.83
N ARG A 261 15.74 -13.68 -22.53
CA ARG A 261 16.25 -15.00 -22.10
C ARG A 261 15.25 -16.14 -22.32
N LEU A 262 13.94 -15.81 -22.32
CA LEU A 262 12.83 -16.78 -22.42
C LEU A 262 11.91 -16.44 -23.60
N PRO A 263 12.39 -16.63 -24.85
CA PRO A 263 11.60 -16.28 -26.05
C PRO A 263 10.35 -17.15 -26.24
N GLU A 264 10.28 -18.30 -25.57
CA GLU A 264 9.13 -19.22 -25.56
C GLU A 264 8.04 -18.84 -24.56
N VAL A 265 8.23 -17.77 -23.76
CA VAL A 265 7.29 -17.28 -22.73
C VAL A 265 6.73 -15.94 -23.19
N ASP A 266 5.42 -15.76 -23.11
CA ASP A 266 4.75 -14.48 -23.36
C ASP A 266 4.68 -13.65 -22.08
N PHE A 267 5.10 -12.39 -22.14
CA PHE A 267 5.02 -11.43 -21.02
C PHE A 267 3.86 -10.47 -21.23
N LEU A 268 2.79 -10.63 -20.47
CA LEU A 268 1.62 -9.76 -20.47
C LEU A 268 1.83 -8.59 -19.52
N VAL A 269 2.06 -7.41 -20.07
CA VAL A 269 2.41 -6.21 -19.29
C VAL A 269 1.23 -5.25 -19.22
N LEU A 270 0.78 -4.94 -18.00
CA LEU A 270 -0.23 -3.94 -17.74
C LEU A 270 0.40 -2.69 -17.11
N GLY A 271 0.18 -1.55 -17.73
CA GLY A 271 0.72 -0.26 -17.30
C GLY A 271 0.64 0.79 -18.39
N GLU A 272 0.72 2.06 -18.01
CA GLU A 272 0.76 3.15 -18.98
C GLU A 272 2.01 3.01 -19.88
N LYS A 273 1.81 3.07 -21.20
CA LYS A 273 2.87 2.87 -22.16
C LYS A 273 3.71 4.15 -22.31
N GLY A 274 4.99 4.07 -21.98
CA GLY A 274 5.97 5.11 -22.27
C GLY A 274 6.74 4.86 -23.56
N VAL A 275 7.75 5.68 -23.78
CA VAL A 275 8.66 5.52 -24.92
C VAL A 275 9.68 4.42 -24.58
N VAL A 276 9.79 3.42 -25.46
CA VAL A 276 10.75 2.32 -25.38
C VAL A 276 11.38 2.18 -26.75
N ASP A 277 12.72 2.26 -26.84
CA ASP A 277 13.44 2.18 -28.10
C ASP A 277 13.34 0.80 -28.77
N TYR A 278 13.29 -0.25 -27.93
CA TYR A 278 13.18 -1.63 -28.38
C TYR A 278 12.31 -2.43 -27.41
N LEU A 279 11.39 -3.21 -27.94
CA LEU A 279 10.54 -4.12 -27.17
C LEU A 279 10.68 -5.54 -27.72
N PRO A 280 11.06 -6.56 -26.93
CA PRO A 280 11.02 -7.96 -27.34
C PRO A 280 9.64 -8.37 -27.87
N GLN A 281 9.59 -9.20 -28.89
CA GLN A 281 8.35 -9.61 -29.59
C GLN A 281 7.36 -10.35 -28.66
N ASN A 282 7.87 -11.00 -27.62
CA ASN A 282 7.10 -11.74 -26.61
C ASN A 282 6.64 -10.85 -25.44
N ILE A 283 6.77 -9.52 -25.51
CA ILE A 283 6.17 -8.58 -24.55
C ILE A 283 4.92 -7.95 -25.16
N HIS A 284 3.78 -8.22 -24.54
CA HIS A 284 2.46 -7.72 -24.94
C HIS A 284 2.05 -6.57 -23.99
N LEU A 285 2.18 -5.32 -24.43
CA LEU A 285 1.80 -4.13 -23.65
C LEU A 285 0.33 -3.81 -23.90
N LEU A 286 -0.54 -4.09 -22.91
CA LEU A 286 -1.98 -3.83 -23.01
C LEU A 286 -2.39 -2.40 -22.57
N GLY A 287 -1.43 -1.61 -22.08
CA GLY A 287 -1.74 -0.30 -21.54
C GLY A 287 -2.36 -0.34 -20.13
N ARG A 288 -2.89 0.79 -19.69
CA ARG A 288 -3.47 0.90 -18.36
C ARG A 288 -4.90 0.38 -18.32
N VAL A 289 -5.16 -0.59 -17.46
CA VAL A 289 -6.48 -1.21 -17.28
C VAL A 289 -7.13 -0.65 -16.01
N TYR A 290 -8.31 -0.04 -16.15
CA TYR A 290 -9.09 0.53 -15.04
C TYR A 290 -10.22 -0.41 -14.60
N ASP A 291 -10.68 -1.23 -15.52
CA ASP A 291 -11.73 -2.22 -15.31
C ASP A 291 -11.19 -3.40 -14.48
N ARG A 292 -11.77 -3.60 -13.30
CA ARG A 292 -11.36 -4.65 -12.38
C ARG A 292 -11.67 -6.05 -12.89
N ASP A 293 -12.76 -6.20 -13.62
CA ASP A 293 -13.14 -7.48 -14.22
C ASP A 293 -12.13 -7.92 -15.30
N ARG A 294 -11.73 -6.98 -16.15
CA ARG A 294 -10.67 -7.23 -17.14
C ARG A 294 -9.32 -7.51 -16.48
N MET A 295 -9.00 -6.80 -15.39
CA MET A 295 -7.79 -7.05 -14.64
C MET A 295 -7.78 -8.47 -14.07
N ALA A 296 -8.88 -8.90 -13.43
CA ALA A 296 -9.04 -10.24 -12.88
C ALA A 296 -8.99 -11.34 -13.97
N LEU A 297 -9.56 -11.04 -15.16
CA LEU A 297 -9.46 -11.93 -16.32
C LEU A 297 -7.98 -12.11 -16.72
N TYR A 298 -7.21 -11.05 -16.83
CA TYR A 298 -5.78 -11.12 -17.19
C TYR A 298 -4.95 -11.90 -16.17
N TYR A 299 -5.20 -11.71 -14.86
CA TYR A 299 -4.59 -12.58 -13.85
C TYR A 299 -4.96 -14.04 -14.09
N SER A 300 -6.24 -14.34 -14.26
CA SER A 300 -6.72 -15.73 -14.46
C SER A 300 -6.19 -16.37 -15.76
N LEU A 301 -6.00 -15.59 -16.82
CA LEU A 301 -5.40 -16.03 -18.10
C LEU A 301 -3.91 -16.33 -17.98
N SER A 302 -3.23 -15.74 -17.01
CA SER A 302 -1.78 -15.91 -16.84
C SER A 302 -1.44 -17.17 -16.07
N ASP A 303 -0.28 -17.73 -16.35
CA ASP A 303 0.22 -18.92 -15.67
C ASP A 303 0.99 -18.56 -14.39
N VAL A 304 1.57 -17.35 -14.36
CA VAL A 304 2.27 -16.80 -13.18
C VAL A 304 2.26 -15.27 -13.23
N THR A 305 2.24 -14.63 -12.08
CA THR A 305 2.50 -13.19 -11.94
C THR A 305 3.91 -12.97 -11.43
N ILE A 306 4.64 -12.04 -12.05
CA ILE A 306 6.01 -11.69 -11.66
C ILE A 306 6.05 -10.35 -10.94
N LEU A 307 6.78 -10.28 -9.80
CA LEU A 307 7.03 -9.07 -9.03
C LEU A 307 8.52 -8.76 -8.98
N VAL A 308 8.94 -7.68 -9.63
CA VAL A 308 10.35 -7.27 -9.69
C VAL A 308 10.61 -5.89 -9.08
N SER A 309 9.67 -5.41 -8.25
CA SER A 309 9.82 -4.14 -7.52
C SER A 309 10.92 -4.24 -6.47
N LYS A 310 11.68 -3.14 -6.26
CA LYS A 310 12.74 -3.07 -5.23
C LYS A 310 12.19 -3.07 -3.80
N ALA A 311 11.03 -2.47 -3.57
CA ALA A 311 10.41 -2.38 -2.24
C ALA A 311 8.91 -2.24 -2.34
N GLU A 312 8.21 -2.99 -1.51
CA GLU A 312 6.75 -2.97 -1.37
C GLU A 312 6.39 -3.20 0.10
N THR A 313 5.44 -2.44 0.62
CA THR A 313 4.95 -2.66 1.99
C THR A 313 3.89 -3.75 2.09
N PHE A 314 3.18 -4.03 0.97
CA PHE A 314 2.14 -5.06 0.87
C PHE A 314 2.18 -5.77 -0.48
N SER A 315 1.97 -5.06 -1.59
CA SER A 315 1.75 -5.50 -2.97
C SER A 315 0.33 -6.00 -3.25
N MET A 316 -0.52 -5.08 -3.71
CA MET A 316 -1.86 -5.42 -4.20
C MET A 316 -1.81 -6.45 -5.34
N PRO A 317 -0.90 -6.34 -6.35
CA PRO A 317 -0.79 -7.32 -7.44
C PRO A 317 -0.57 -8.76 -6.96
N VAL A 318 0.19 -8.98 -5.89
CA VAL A 318 0.40 -10.32 -5.32
C VAL A 318 -0.91 -10.89 -4.78
N ALA A 319 -1.62 -10.13 -3.95
CA ALA A 319 -2.87 -10.59 -3.37
C ALA A 319 -3.99 -10.75 -4.42
N GLU A 320 -4.06 -9.84 -5.41
CA GLU A 320 -5.00 -9.93 -6.54
C GLU A 320 -4.73 -11.18 -7.40
N SER A 321 -3.46 -11.46 -7.70
CA SER A 321 -3.03 -12.64 -8.44
C SER A 321 -3.47 -13.93 -7.75
N LEU A 322 -3.18 -14.07 -6.47
CA LEU A 322 -3.54 -15.25 -5.69
C LEU A 322 -5.06 -15.42 -5.59
N CYS A 323 -5.82 -14.33 -5.41
CA CYS A 323 -7.28 -14.36 -5.44
C CYS A 323 -7.81 -14.85 -6.79
N CYS A 324 -7.12 -14.58 -7.89
CA CYS A 324 -7.44 -15.08 -9.23
C CYS A 324 -6.90 -16.49 -9.50
N GLY A 325 -6.30 -17.15 -8.51
CA GLY A 325 -5.72 -18.48 -8.63
C GLY A 325 -4.45 -18.53 -9.49
N THR A 326 -3.66 -17.45 -9.50
CA THR A 326 -2.42 -17.35 -10.28
C THR A 326 -1.23 -17.22 -9.33
N PRO A 327 -0.26 -18.16 -9.38
CA PRO A 327 0.91 -18.18 -8.52
C PRO A 327 1.81 -16.96 -8.76
N VAL A 328 2.74 -16.71 -7.84
CA VAL A 328 3.60 -15.52 -7.89
C VAL A 328 5.07 -15.90 -7.80
N VAL A 329 5.87 -15.26 -8.64
CA VAL A 329 7.33 -15.30 -8.56
C VAL A 329 7.86 -13.88 -8.46
N GLY A 330 8.94 -13.65 -7.72
CA GLY A 330 9.51 -12.31 -7.69
C GLY A 330 10.78 -12.17 -6.89
N PHE A 331 11.25 -10.93 -6.81
CA PHE A 331 12.27 -10.57 -5.86
C PHE A 331 11.69 -10.31 -4.48
N LYS A 332 12.45 -10.64 -3.43
CA LYS A 332 12.15 -10.19 -2.07
C LYS A 332 12.12 -8.67 -2.04
N ALA A 333 10.99 -8.12 -1.66
CA ALA A 333 10.73 -6.68 -1.64
C ALA A 333 10.20 -6.19 -0.28
N GLY A 334 10.11 -7.08 0.71
CA GLY A 334 9.69 -6.84 2.09
C GLY A 334 8.28 -7.33 2.38
N GLY A 335 7.25 -6.58 2.01
CA GLY A 335 5.85 -6.95 2.24
C GLY A 335 5.41 -8.22 1.50
N PRO A 336 5.64 -8.35 0.18
CA PRO A 336 5.12 -9.41 -0.67
C PRO A 336 5.40 -10.82 -0.15
N GLU A 337 6.64 -11.14 0.16
CA GLU A 337 7.04 -12.44 0.68
C GLU A 337 6.45 -12.73 2.07
N SER A 338 6.16 -11.69 2.86
CA SER A 338 5.59 -11.83 4.20
C SER A 338 4.07 -12.01 4.21
N ILE A 339 3.40 -11.65 3.12
CA ILE A 339 1.94 -11.82 3.01
C ILE A 339 1.56 -13.04 2.19
N CYS A 340 2.46 -13.61 1.42
CA CYS A 340 2.19 -14.63 0.41
C CYS A 340 1.58 -15.92 1.00
N LEU A 341 1.12 -16.80 0.15
CA LEU A 341 0.79 -18.17 0.44
C LEU A 341 1.97 -19.01 -0.06
N ASP A 342 2.77 -19.55 0.85
CA ASP A 342 4.09 -20.13 0.58
C ASP A 342 4.05 -21.26 -0.48
N GLU A 343 2.97 -22.05 -0.51
CA GLU A 343 2.76 -23.12 -1.49
C GLU A 343 2.73 -22.60 -2.94
N TYR A 344 2.30 -21.33 -3.17
CA TYR A 344 2.02 -20.76 -4.48
C TYR A 344 2.98 -19.63 -4.86
N CYS A 345 4.01 -19.38 -4.06
CA CYS A 345 4.89 -18.23 -4.27
C CYS A 345 6.36 -18.63 -4.17
N LYS A 346 7.20 -17.98 -4.98
CA LYS A 346 8.64 -18.11 -4.89
C LYS A 346 9.34 -16.76 -5.01
N PHE A 347 10.09 -16.38 -3.96
CA PHE A 347 10.82 -15.11 -3.92
C PHE A 347 12.32 -15.38 -3.76
N VAL A 348 13.12 -14.71 -4.58
CA VAL A 348 14.58 -14.76 -4.60
C VAL A 348 15.18 -13.41 -4.22
N ASP A 349 16.46 -13.33 -4.00
CA ASP A 349 17.12 -12.09 -3.58
C ASP A 349 17.06 -11.03 -4.70
N TYR A 350 16.89 -9.75 -4.31
CA TYR A 350 16.70 -8.68 -5.27
C TYR A 350 17.92 -8.51 -6.18
N GLY A 351 17.68 -8.54 -7.49
CA GLY A 351 18.67 -8.37 -8.53
C GLY A 351 19.33 -9.66 -9.00
N ASP A 352 19.05 -10.79 -8.35
CA ASP A 352 19.51 -12.10 -8.80
C ASP A 352 18.60 -12.62 -9.94
N VAL A 353 18.91 -12.23 -11.16
CA VAL A 353 18.11 -12.56 -12.35
C VAL A 353 18.18 -14.05 -12.67
N ASP A 354 19.30 -14.70 -12.41
CA ASP A 354 19.48 -16.11 -12.69
C ASP A 354 18.58 -16.96 -11.78
N SER A 355 18.62 -16.73 -10.48
CA SER A 355 17.70 -17.36 -9.53
C SER A 355 16.23 -17.02 -9.83
N LEU A 356 15.93 -15.78 -10.29
CA LEU A 356 14.58 -15.40 -10.67
C LEU A 356 14.08 -16.19 -11.89
N GLN A 357 14.93 -16.38 -12.90
CA GLN A 357 14.65 -17.19 -14.07
C GLN A 357 14.40 -18.66 -13.70
N GLU A 358 15.25 -19.24 -12.85
CA GLU A 358 15.07 -20.59 -12.34
C GLU A 358 13.76 -20.76 -11.57
N ALA A 359 13.45 -19.81 -10.68
CA ALA A 359 12.19 -19.79 -9.90
C ALA A 359 10.97 -19.68 -10.83
N LEU A 360 11.04 -18.84 -11.87
CA LEU A 360 9.98 -18.68 -12.86
C LEU A 360 9.77 -19.98 -13.65
N THR A 361 10.82 -20.59 -14.16
CA THR A 361 10.77 -21.84 -14.92
C THR A 361 10.24 -22.98 -14.05
N TYR A 362 10.65 -23.03 -12.77
CA TYR A 362 10.13 -24.00 -11.80
C TYR A 362 8.61 -23.84 -11.63
N ILE A 363 8.12 -22.64 -11.33
CA ILE A 363 6.67 -22.39 -11.13
C ILE A 363 5.88 -22.73 -12.38
N LEU A 364 6.37 -22.38 -13.57
CA LEU A 364 5.73 -22.70 -14.85
C LEU A 364 5.65 -24.21 -15.11
N SER A 365 6.55 -25.01 -14.55
CA SER A 365 6.54 -26.48 -14.68
C SER A 365 5.60 -27.16 -13.67
N GLN A 366 5.10 -26.45 -12.65
CA GLN A 366 4.24 -27.02 -11.62
C GLN A 366 2.77 -27.00 -12.04
N SER A 367 2.00 -27.96 -11.53
CA SER A 367 0.54 -27.96 -11.61
C SER A 367 -0.04 -27.61 -10.24
N PHE A 368 -0.78 -26.50 -10.16
CA PHE A 368 -1.42 -26.06 -8.93
C PHE A 368 -2.95 -26.24 -8.98
N ASP A 369 -3.54 -26.59 -7.85
CA ASP A 369 -4.99 -26.46 -7.65
C ASP A 369 -5.33 -24.96 -7.52
N ARG A 370 -5.60 -24.32 -8.67
CA ARG A 370 -5.88 -22.90 -8.77
C ARG A 370 -7.18 -22.49 -8.08
N ASP A 371 -8.16 -23.42 -7.93
CA ASP A 371 -9.41 -23.16 -7.19
C ASP A 371 -9.17 -23.15 -5.69
N LYS A 372 -8.37 -24.08 -5.18
CA LYS A 372 -7.91 -24.08 -3.78
C LYS A 372 -7.13 -22.81 -3.45
N MET A 373 -6.15 -22.44 -4.29
CA MET A 373 -5.37 -21.20 -4.15
C MET A 373 -6.28 -19.97 -4.06
N SER A 374 -7.20 -19.83 -4.98
CA SER A 374 -8.15 -18.69 -5.02
C SER A 374 -9.00 -18.63 -3.74
N LYS A 375 -9.55 -19.75 -3.28
CA LYS A 375 -10.37 -19.82 -2.06
C LYS A 375 -9.58 -19.39 -0.82
N GLU A 376 -8.35 -19.92 -0.64
CA GLU A 376 -7.47 -19.56 0.47
C GLU A 376 -7.09 -18.09 0.44
N ALA A 377 -6.74 -17.55 -0.73
CA ALA A 377 -6.41 -16.16 -0.92
C ALA A 377 -7.61 -15.24 -0.62
N ILE A 378 -8.80 -15.57 -1.10
CA ILE A 378 -10.05 -14.82 -0.83
C ILE A 378 -10.35 -14.80 0.67
N GLN A 379 -10.18 -15.92 1.36
CA GLN A 379 -10.37 -15.97 2.80
C GLN A 379 -9.38 -15.05 3.53
N LYS A 380 -8.13 -15.02 3.10
CA LYS A 380 -7.04 -14.24 3.71
C LYS A 380 -7.12 -12.74 3.39
N TYR A 381 -7.45 -12.38 2.14
CA TYR A 381 -7.31 -11.00 1.64
C TYR A 381 -8.64 -10.29 1.36
N SER A 382 -9.79 -10.86 1.66
CA SER A 382 -11.07 -10.17 1.39
C SER A 382 -11.19 -8.85 2.17
N LYS A 383 -11.99 -7.91 1.63
CA LYS A 383 -12.37 -6.67 2.35
C LYS A 383 -13.00 -6.98 3.70
N LYS A 384 -13.76 -8.09 3.76
CA LYS A 384 -14.37 -8.59 5.00
C LYS A 384 -13.29 -8.95 6.02
N ALA A 385 -12.26 -9.73 5.64
CA ALA A 385 -11.16 -10.12 6.52
C ALA A 385 -10.38 -8.89 7.03
N MET A 386 -10.11 -7.91 6.16
CA MET A 386 -9.50 -6.64 6.55
C MET A 386 -10.36 -5.90 7.59
N ALA A 387 -11.67 -5.76 7.34
CA ALA A 387 -12.57 -5.07 8.26
C ALA A 387 -12.68 -5.80 9.61
N ASP A 388 -12.75 -7.14 9.61
CA ASP A 388 -12.75 -7.97 10.83
C ASP A 388 -11.46 -7.73 11.65
N GLY A 389 -10.31 -7.66 10.98
CA GLY A 389 -9.03 -7.37 11.61
C GLY A 389 -9.01 -6.00 12.31
N TYR A 390 -9.49 -4.96 11.65
CA TYR A 390 -9.56 -3.63 12.28
C TYR A 390 -10.62 -3.55 13.38
N ILE A 391 -11.78 -4.19 13.22
CA ILE A 391 -12.81 -4.24 14.29
C ILE A 391 -12.24 -4.91 15.54
N ALA A 392 -11.47 -5.98 15.40
CA ALA A 392 -10.79 -6.62 16.52
C ALA A 392 -9.80 -5.67 17.22
N VAL A 393 -9.07 -4.83 16.46
CA VAL A 393 -8.21 -3.78 17.02
C VAL A 393 -9.02 -2.73 17.76
N TYR A 394 -10.14 -2.27 17.20
CA TYR A 394 -10.99 -1.26 17.83
C TYR A 394 -11.61 -1.77 19.13
N ASN A 395 -12.14 -2.99 19.16
CA ASN A 395 -12.72 -3.58 20.34
C ASN A 395 -11.70 -3.66 21.49
N ARG A 396 -10.47 -4.12 21.20
CA ARG A 396 -9.39 -4.13 22.19
C ARG A 396 -9.08 -2.73 22.75
N LEU A 397 -9.05 -1.70 21.89
CA LEU A 397 -8.84 -0.33 22.33
C LEU A 397 -10.02 0.23 23.17
N MET A 398 -11.24 -0.23 22.90
CA MET A 398 -12.41 0.16 23.68
C MET A 398 -12.45 -0.51 25.05
N GLU A 399 -11.93 -1.73 25.17
CA GLU A 399 -11.86 -2.51 26.42
C GLU A 399 -10.67 -2.10 27.31
N ALA A 400 -9.61 -1.51 26.72
CA ALA A 400 -8.45 -1.02 27.47
C ALA A 400 -8.89 0.10 28.43
N LYS A 401 -8.65 -0.13 29.74
CA LYS A 401 -8.99 0.82 30.84
C LYS A 401 -7.95 1.91 30.98
#